data_8313032261945d56a3941b53a14861ff
#
_entry.id   8313032261945d56a3941b53a14861ff
#
_cell.length_a   1.000
_cell.length_b   1.000
_cell.length_c   1.000
_cell.angle_alpha   90.00
_cell.angle_beta   90.00
_cell.angle_gamma   90.00
#
_symmetry.space_group_name_H-M   'P 1'
#
loop_
_entity.id
_entity.type
_entity.pdbx_description
1 polymer ?
#
loop_
_entity_poly.entity_id
_entity_poly.type
_entity_poly.pdbx_seq_one_letter_code
_entity_poly.pdbx_strand_id
1 'polypeptide(L)'
;MGLLEFNKLPINTLVGADWKTFKAITAGREIDPAYRGKYRLTKAVCRLLSTLAPLQEKRYRKLLADKPLEHDPVFILGHWRSGTTFMHNVFSCDKHFGYNTTYQTVFPHLMMWGQPFFKENMSWLMPDKRPTDNMELAVDLPQEEEFALANMMPYTYYNFWFLPKYQQEYADKYLLFNDISDEELKVFEDIFTKLIKISLWNTGGTQFLSKNPPHTGRVKELVKMFPNAKFIYLMRNPYTVFESTRNFFTNTIQPLKLEDISPEALEQNVLSIYAKLYHKYEADKQFIPEGNLMEVKFEDFEADAMAMTEHIYKSLSIPGFEAAAPAISQYIGGKKGYKKNKYKYDDRTVRLVEENWKFALDQWGYSI
;
A
#
# COMPACT_ATOMS: atom_id res chain seq x y z
N MET A 1 -24.12 1.48 -6.81
CA MET A 1 -23.93 2.23 -8.08
C MET A 1 -23.34 3.60 -7.72
N GLY A 2 -22.01 3.76 -7.82
CA GLY A 2 -21.35 5.01 -7.44
C GLY A 2 -21.87 6.15 -8.31
N LEU A 3 -22.33 7.24 -7.69
CA LEU A 3 -22.92 8.40 -8.37
C LEU A 3 -21.93 9.21 -9.21
N LEU A 4 -20.63 9.01 -9.01
CA LEU A 4 -19.58 9.74 -9.71
C LEU A 4 -18.59 8.76 -10.32
N GLU A 5 -18.22 8.97 -11.58
CA GLU A 5 -17.08 8.29 -12.17
C GLU A 5 -15.82 8.65 -11.38
N PHE A 6 -15.10 7.64 -10.89
CA PHE A 6 -13.90 7.84 -10.05
C PHE A 6 -12.89 8.83 -10.65
N ASN A 7 -12.75 8.82 -11.98
CA ASN A 7 -11.85 9.74 -12.71
C ASN A 7 -12.34 11.20 -12.76
N LYS A 8 -13.59 11.45 -12.41
CA LYS A 8 -14.20 12.81 -12.43
C LYS A 8 -14.41 13.38 -11.04
N LEU A 9 -13.89 12.76 -9.98
CA LEU A 9 -14.01 13.31 -8.64
C LEU A 9 -13.37 14.70 -8.58
N PRO A 10 -14.09 15.70 -8.05
CA PRO A 10 -13.60 17.07 -7.95
C PRO A 10 -12.62 17.28 -6.78
N ILE A 11 -12.34 16.23 -6.04
CA ILE A 11 -11.43 16.17 -4.88
C ILE A 11 -10.50 14.96 -5.02
N ASN A 12 -9.40 14.94 -4.28
CA ASN A 12 -8.54 13.77 -4.13
C ASN A 12 -8.45 13.32 -2.66
N THR A 13 -7.73 12.23 -2.40
CA THR A 13 -7.67 11.60 -1.08
C THR A 13 -7.00 12.44 0.01
N LEU A 14 -6.29 13.54 -0.34
CA LEU A 14 -5.78 14.51 0.63
C LEU A 14 -6.87 15.25 1.42
N VAL A 15 -8.14 15.07 1.09
CA VAL A 15 -9.26 15.56 1.93
C VAL A 15 -9.21 15.01 3.35
N GLY A 16 -8.65 13.81 3.53
CA GLY A 16 -8.50 13.16 4.84
C GLY A 16 -7.22 13.52 5.61
N ALA A 17 -6.35 14.31 5.02
CA ALA A 17 -5.12 14.76 5.69
C ALA A 17 -5.42 15.75 6.83
N ASP A 18 -4.53 15.82 7.83
CA ASP A 18 -4.55 16.98 8.69
C ASP A 18 -3.99 18.23 7.97
N TRP A 19 -4.34 19.41 8.49
CA TRP A 19 -3.99 20.67 7.85
C TRP A 19 -2.48 20.94 7.77
N LYS A 20 -1.70 20.45 8.74
CA LYS A 20 -0.24 20.59 8.75
C LYS A 20 0.36 19.75 7.64
N THR A 21 -0.05 18.49 7.52
CA THR A 21 0.38 17.55 6.49
C THR A 21 0.01 18.05 5.09
N PHE A 22 -1.25 18.47 4.87
CA PHE A 22 -1.68 19.03 3.59
C PHE A 22 -0.81 20.21 3.14
N LYS A 23 -0.53 21.15 4.05
CA LYS A 23 0.34 22.30 3.75
C LYS A 23 1.76 21.88 3.42
N ALA A 24 2.32 20.94 4.17
CA ALA A 24 3.68 20.47 3.94
C ALA A 24 3.86 19.77 2.59
N ILE A 25 2.89 18.94 2.18
CA ILE A 25 2.91 18.26 0.88
C ILE A 25 2.83 19.27 -0.28
N THR A 26 2.03 20.31 -0.15
CA THR A 26 1.77 21.26 -1.25
C THR A 26 2.64 22.52 -1.22
N ALA A 27 3.47 22.71 -0.18
CA ALA A 27 4.33 23.87 -0.05
C ALA A 27 5.41 23.89 -1.12
N GLY A 28 5.52 25.02 -1.85
CA GLY A 28 6.53 25.18 -2.90
C GLY A 28 6.30 24.32 -4.15
N ARG A 29 5.19 23.60 -4.23
CA ARG A 29 4.84 22.77 -5.39
C ARG A 29 3.93 23.54 -6.34
N GLU A 30 4.21 23.43 -7.63
CA GLU A 30 3.36 24.02 -8.65
C GLU A 30 2.10 23.16 -8.87
N ILE A 31 0.94 23.81 -8.88
CA ILE A 31 -0.34 23.17 -9.22
C ILE A 31 -0.73 23.62 -10.62
N ASP A 32 -0.81 22.68 -11.54
CA ASP A 32 -1.17 23.00 -12.93
C ASP A 32 -2.55 23.67 -13.01
N PRO A 33 -2.74 24.65 -13.91
CA PRO A 33 -3.98 25.41 -14.01
C PRO A 33 -5.24 24.55 -14.12
N ALA A 34 -5.15 23.41 -14.82
CA ALA A 34 -6.26 22.47 -15.00
C ALA A 34 -6.77 21.86 -13.68
N TYR A 35 -5.90 21.75 -12.65
CA TYR A 35 -6.24 21.12 -11.37
C TYR A 35 -6.46 22.11 -10.23
N ARG A 36 -6.39 23.42 -10.46
CA ARG A 36 -6.59 24.44 -9.41
C ARG A 36 -7.97 24.35 -8.75
N GLY A 37 -9.01 23.98 -9.50
CA GLY A 37 -10.35 23.75 -8.95
C GLY A 37 -10.36 22.59 -7.95
N LYS A 38 -9.82 21.42 -8.36
CA LYS A 38 -9.65 20.23 -7.51
C LYS A 38 -8.83 20.56 -6.25
N TYR A 39 -7.69 21.22 -6.42
CA TYR A 39 -6.83 21.64 -5.30
C TYR A 39 -7.58 22.52 -4.30
N ARG A 40 -8.29 23.56 -4.77
CA ARG A 40 -9.03 24.49 -3.89
C ARG A 40 -10.13 23.78 -3.10
N LEU A 41 -10.89 22.90 -3.75
CA LEU A 41 -11.96 22.16 -3.09
C LEU A 41 -11.38 21.14 -2.10
N THR A 42 -10.36 20.36 -2.50
CA THR A 42 -9.64 19.43 -1.60
C THR A 42 -9.11 20.18 -0.38
N LYS A 43 -8.46 21.34 -0.59
CA LYS A 43 -7.94 22.20 0.47
C LYS A 43 -9.02 22.67 1.45
N ALA A 44 -10.18 23.08 0.95
CA ALA A 44 -11.29 23.55 1.77
C ALA A 44 -11.87 22.43 2.62
N VAL A 45 -12.12 21.25 2.02
CA VAL A 45 -12.64 20.07 2.72
C VAL A 45 -11.61 19.55 3.75
N CYS A 46 -10.35 19.42 3.36
CA CYS A 46 -9.27 19.03 4.28
C CYS A 46 -9.21 19.97 5.49
N ARG A 47 -9.25 21.30 5.29
CA ARG A 47 -9.21 22.25 6.39
C ARG A 47 -10.40 22.10 7.34
N LEU A 48 -11.59 21.82 6.81
CA LEU A 48 -12.78 21.57 7.61
C LEU A 48 -12.64 20.26 8.42
N LEU A 49 -12.30 19.14 7.76
CA LEU A 49 -12.19 17.84 8.41
C LEU A 49 -11.05 17.81 9.42
N SER A 50 -9.95 18.50 9.16
CA SER A 50 -8.81 18.61 10.07
C SER A 50 -9.17 19.19 11.44
N THR A 51 -10.26 19.97 11.55
CA THR A 51 -10.74 20.49 12.84
C THR A 51 -11.25 19.38 13.77
N LEU A 52 -11.57 18.21 13.22
CA LEU A 52 -12.03 17.03 13.95
C LEU A 52 -10.89 16.11 14.43
N ALA A 53 -9.70 16.23 13.85
CA ALA A 53 -8.54 15.40 14.18
C ALA A 53 -8.17 15.41 15.68
N PRO A 54 -8.27 16.53 16.43
CA PRO A 54 -8.01 16.55 17.86
C PRO A 54 -8.92 15.63 18.68
N LEU A 55 -10.14 15.36 18.21
CA LEU A 55 -11.08 14.45 18.89
C LEU A 55 -10.58 13.01 18.85
N GLN A 56 -10.08 12.58 17.69
CA GLN A 56 -9.43 11.28 17.55
C GLN A 56 -8.15 11.21 18.38
N GLU A 57 -7.31 12.26 18.32
CA GLU A 57 -6.05 12.30 19.06
C GLU A 57 -6.29 12.14 20.57
N LYS A 58 -7.27 12.85 21.13
CA LYS A 58 -7.67 12.70 22.55
C LYS A 58 -8.07 11.27 22.87
N ARG A 59 -8.86 10.64 21.98
CA ARG A 59 -9.33 9.24 22.19
C ARG A 59 -8.19 8.25 22.07
N TYR A 60 -7.30 8.43 21.07
CA TYR A 60 -6.09 7.61 20.90
C TYR A 60 -5.20 7.65 22.15
N ARG A 61 -4.87 8.84 22.63
CA ARG A 61 -4.05 9.00 23.86
C ARG A 61 -4.67 8.29 25.06
N LYS A 62 -5.98 8.39 25.22
CA LYS A 62 -6.68 7.74 26.34
C LYS A 62 -6.68 6.21 26.25
N LEU A 63 -6.79 5.62 25.04
CA LEU A 63 -7.09 4.20 24.86
C LEU A 63 -5.90 3.36 24.39
N LEU A 64 -4.99 3.92 23.63
CA LEU A 64 -4.01 3.15 22.87
C LEU A 64 -2.56 3.62 23.00
N ALA A 65 -2.30 4.89 23.35
CA ALA A 65 -0.95 5.44 23.27
C ALA A 65 0.06 4.62 24.10
N ASP A 66 -0.28 4.29 25.33
CA ASP A 66 0.58 3.57 26.28
C ASP A 66 0.48 2.03 26.16
N LYS A 67 -0.39 1.52 25.28
CA LYS A 67 -0.50 0.07 25.08
C LYS A 67 0.65 -0.41 24.17
N PRO A 68 1.43 -1.41 24.58
CA PRO A 68 2.38 -2.06 23.68
C PRO A 68 1.63 -2.82 22.57
N LEU A 69 2.33 -3.13 21.50
CA LEU A 69 1.87 -4.13 20.54
C LEU A 69 2.09 -5.52 21.16
N GLU A 70 1.10 -6.40 21.04
CA GLU A 70 1.20 -7.77 21.58
C GLU A 70 2.15 -8.63 20.73
N HIS A 71 2.14 -8.41 19.43
CA HIS A 71 2.97 -9.11 18.45
C HIS A 71 3.56 -8.15 17.45
N ASP A 72 4.78 -8.43 17.00
CA ASP A 72 5.38 -7.73 15.87
C ASP A 72 4.61 -8.07 14.58
N PRO A 73 4.56 -7.15 13.59
CA PRO A 73 3.78 -7.33 12.37
C PRO A 73 4.24 -8.49 11.48
N VAL A 74 3.32 -8.94 10.60
CA VAL A 74 3.65 -9.71 9.41
C VAL A 74 3.61 -8.78 8.21
N PHE A 75 4.71 -8.69 7.45
CA PHE A 75 4.85 -7.83 6.29
C PHE A 75 4.78 -8.63 4.98
N ILE A 76 3.79 -8.33 4.14
CA ILE A 76 3.74 -8.80 2.75
C ILE A 76 4.45 -7.76 1.90
N LEU A 77 5.65 -8.08 1.48
CA LEU A 77 6.52 -7.27 0.64
C LEU A 77 6.38 -7.65 -0.85
N GLY A 78 6.89 -6.83 -1.71
CA GLY A 78 6.94 -7.03 -3.17
C GLY A 78 6.59 -5.76 -3.93
N HIS A 79 6.93 -5.74 -5.20
CA HIS A 79 6.57 -4.61 -6.07
C HIS A 79 5.06 -4.53 -6.30
N TRP A 80 4.56 -3.35 -6.65
CA TRP A 80 3.18 -3.19 -7.13
C TRP A 80 2.92 -4.21 -8.25
N ARG A 81 1.72 -4.77 -8.27
CA ARG A 81 1.26 -5.73 -9.29
C ARG A 81 1.91 -7.11 -9.23
N SER A 82 2.67 -7.42 -8.20
CA SER A 82 3.19 -8.77 -7.95
C SER A 82 2.18 -9.74 -7.34
N GLY A 83 0.91 -9.33 -7.14
CA GLY A 83 -0.12 -10.19 -6.56
C GLY A 83 -0.28 -10.07 -5.04
N THR A 84 0.46 -9.14 -4.40
CA THR A 84 0.42 -8.88 -2.96
C THR A 84 -0.98 -8.61 -2.41
N THR A 85 -1.89 -8.00 -3.20
CA THR A 85 -3.28 -7.77 -2.77
C THR A 85 -4.06 -9.08 -2.63
N PHE A 86 -3.86 -10.07 -3.52
CA PHE A 86 -4.54 -11.36 -3.39
C PHE A 86 -4.06 -12.09 -2.12
N MET A 87 -2.75 -12.12 -1.90
CA MET A 87 -2.19 -12.70 -0.67
C MET A 87 -2.69 -11.98 0.58
N HIS A 88 -2.72 -10.64 0.59
CA HIS A 88 -3.24 -9.84 1.70
C HIS A 88 -4.69 -10.22 2.04
N ASN A 89 -5.54 -10.35 1.02
CA ASN A 89 -6.94 -10.74 1.21
C ASN A 89 -7.08 -12.18 1.72
N VAL A 90 -6.23 -13.11 1.30
CA VAL A 90 -6.21 -14.49 1.81
C VAL A 90 -5.84 -14.50 3.29
N PHE A 91 -4.75 -13.83 3.66
CA PHE A 91 -4.32 -13.78 5.06
C PHE A 91 -5.27 -12.99 5.96
N SER A 92 -5.92 -11.94 5.44
CA SER A 92 -6.91 -11.16 6.21
C SER A 92 -8.20 -11.92 6.56
N CYS A 93 -8.39 -13.13 6.02
CA CYS A 93 -9.47 -14.03 6.45
C CYS A 93 -9.22 -14.62 7.85
N ASP A 94 -7.96 -14.62 8.32
CA ASP A 94 -7.61 -14.99 9.68
C ASP A 94 -7.91 -13.81 10.63
N LYS A 95 -8.81 -14.04 11.57
CA LYS A 95 -9.22 -13.03 12.57
C LYS A 95 -8.11 -12.65 13.56
N HIS A 96 -7.03 -13.43 13.62
CA HIS A 96 -5.83 -13.08 14.37
C HIS A 96 -5.20 -11.79 13.83
N PHE A 97 -5.30 -11.58 12.52
CA PHE A 97 -4.75 -10.39 11.87
C PHE A 97 -5.70 -9.20 11.92
N GLY A 98 -5.11 -8.04 12.26
CA GLY A 98 -5.72 -6.75 11.99
C GLY A 98 -4.95 -6.03 10.89
N TYR A 99 -5.61 -5.18 10.13
CA TYR A 99 -5.05 -4.52 8.95
C TYR A 99 -5.62 -3.12 8.77
N ASN A 100 -4.94 -2.32 7.94
CA ASN A 100 -5.43 -1.01 7.53
C ASN A 100 -6.57 -1.17 6.51
N THR A 101 -7.72 -0.54 6.78
CA THR A 101 -8.90 -0.66 5.90
C THR A 101 -8.93 0.42 4.82
N THR A 102 -9.71 0.19 3.75
CA THR A 102 -9.93 1.18 2.69
C THR A 102 -10.47 2.51 3.24
N TYR A 103 -11.40 2.47 4.21
CA TYR A 103 -11.86 3.68 4.89
C TYR A 103 -10.71 4.43 5.56
N GLN A 104 -9.85 3.72 6.25
CA GLN A 104 -8.73 4.28 6.99
C GLN A 104 -7.70 4.95 6.08
N THR A 105 -7.55 4.48 4.83
CA THR A 105 -6.65 5.13 3.86
C THR A 105 -7.06 6.56 3.52
N VAL A 106 -8.36 6.84 3.51
CA VAL A 106 -8.89 8.16 3.18
C VAL A 106 -9.07 9.03 4.43
N PHE A 107 -9.55 8.44 5.53
CA PHE A 107 -9.89 9.19 6.76
C PHE A 107 -9.15 8.67 8.00
N PRO A 108 -7.79 8.65 8.01
CA PRO A 108 -7.03 8.10 9.13
C PRO A 108 -7.21 8.88 10.43
N HIS A 109 -7.61 10.15 10.36
CA HIS A 109 -7.88 11.01 11.50
C HIS A 109 -9.31 10.93 12.04
N LEU A 110 -10.19 10.11 11.44
CA LEU A 110 -11.60 9.95 11.80
C LEU A 110 -11.97 8.49 12.10
N MET A 111 -10.99 7.63 12.41
CA MET A 111 -11.20 6.21 12.70
C MET A 111 -11.85 5.98 14.06
N MET A 112 -11.40 6.72 15.07
CA MET A 112 -11.86 6.51 16.45
C MET A 112 -13.01 7.46 16.82
N TRP A 113 -13.38 8.39 15.94
CA TRP A 113 -14.45 9.36 16.13
C TRP A 113 -15.20 9.60 14.85
N GLY A 114 -16.54 9.51 14.89
CA GLY A 114 -17.40 9.77 13.73
C GLY A 114 -17.35 8.70 12.62
N GLN A 115 -16.60 7.63 12.79
CA GLN A 115 -16.40 6.58 11.79
C GLN A 115 -17.70 6.09 11.13
N PRO A 116 -18.80 5.74 11.83
CA PRO A 116 -19.99 5.23 11.17
C PRO A 116 -20.54 6.19 10.13
N PHE A 117 -20.61 7.47 10.45
CA PHE A 117 -21.12 8.50 9.55
C PHE A 117 -20.25 8.66 8.29
N PHE A 118 -18.94 8.82 8.47
CA PHE A 118 -18.03 9.02 7.34
C PHE A 118 -17.88 7.75 6.48
N LYS A 119 -17.92 6.58 7.09
CA LYS A 119 -17.82 5.29 6.43
C LYS A 119 -19.05 5.00 5.56
N GLU A 120 -20.26 5.28 6.06
CA GLU A 120 -21.49 5.15 5.29
C GLU A 120 -21.49 6.06 4.06
N ASN A 121 -21.12 7.34 4.23
CA ASN A 121 -21.02 8.30 3.12
C ASN A 121 -19.94 7.89 2.10
N MET A 122 -18.79 7.39 2.55
CA MET A 122 -17.75 6.89 1.66
C MET A 122 -18.22 5.67 0.89
N SER A 123 -18.87 4.71 1.55
CA SER A 123 -19.41 3.50 0.90
C SER A 123 -20.40 3.84 -0.22
N TRP A 124 -21.22 4.86 -0.01
CA TRP A 124 -22.18 5.31 -1.02
C TRP A 124 -21.51 5.97 -2.24
N LEU A 125 -20.37 6.61 -2.08
CA LEU A 125 -19.61 7.29 -3.15
C LEU A 125 -18.64 6.34 -3.88
N MET A 126 -18.27 5.22 -3.27
CA MET A 126 -17.26 4.30 -3.84
C MET A 126 -17.86 3.40 -4.93
N PRO A 127 -17.07 3.06 -5.98
CA PRO A 127 -17.42 1.99 -6.89
C PRO A 127 -17.25 0.61 -6.22
N ASP A 128 -18.05 -0.39 -6.61
CA ASP A 128 -17.98 -1.75 -6.08
C ASP A 128 -16.69 -2.49 -6.47
N LYS A 129 -16.02 -2.03 -7.53
CA LYS A 129 -14.79 -2.63 -8.07
C LYS A 129 -13.76 -1.56 -8.41
N ARG A 130 -12.49 -1.93 -8.24
CA ARG A 130 -11.38 -1.07 -8.68
C ARG A 130 -11.36 -0.94 -10.21
N PRO A 131 -11.27 0.27 -10.76
CA PRO A 131 -11.22 0.47 -12.21
C PRO A 131 -10.03 -0.19 -12.91
N THR A 132 -8.94 -0.46 -12.17
CA THR A 132 -7.65 -0.92 -12.72
C THR A 132 -7.54 -2.43 -12.87
N ASP A 133 -8.27 -3.22 -12.06
CA ASP A 133 -8.11 -4.69 -12.03
C ASP A 133 -9.37 -5.46 -11.67
N ASN A 134 -10.52 -4.80 -11.63
CA ASN A 134 -11.80 -5.40 -11.28
C ASN A 134 -11.87 -6.11 -9.91
N MET A 135 -10.88 -5.90 -9.04
CA MET A 135 -10.94 -6.39 -7.67
C MET A 135 -12.03 -5.66 -6.89
N GLU A 136 -12.69 -6.38 -6.02
CA GLU A 136 -13.70 -5.83 -5.12
C GLU A 136 -13.13 -4.67 -4.28
N LEU A 137 -13.92 -3.62 -4.12
CA LEU A 137 -13.58 -2.45 -3.34
C LEU A 137 -14.72 -2.17 -2.35
N ALA A 138 -14.41 -2.28 -1.07
CA ALA A 138 -15.32 -1.94 0.01
C ALA A 138 -14.58 -1.24 1.13
N VAL A 139 -15.28 -0.47 1.94
CA VAL A 139 -14.70 0.38 2.99
C VAL A 139 -13.95 -0.40 4.06
N ASP A 140 -14.32 -1.67 4.29
CA ASP A 140 -13.74 -2.55 5.30
C ASP A 140 -12.66 -3.49 4.76
N LEU A 141 -12.47 -3.55 3.45
CA LEU A 141 -11.44 -4.41 2.88
C LEU A 141 -10.03 -3.90 3.21
N PRO A 142 -9.05 -4.81 3.34
CA PRO A 142 -7.67 -4.47 3.60
C PRO A 142 -7.08 -3.63 2.45
N GLN A 143 -6.27 -2.64 2.80
CA GLN A 143 -5.66 -1.71 1.85
C GLN A 143 -4.26 -1.31 2.31
N GLU A 144 -3.47 -0.77 1.37
CA GLU A 144 -2.10 -0.32 1.59
C GLU A 144 -2.02 0.84 2.58
N GLU A 145 -1.14 0.71 3.57
CA GLU A 145 -0.98 1.70 4.63
C GLU A 145 -0.44 3.03 4.12
N GLU A 146 0.32 3.02 3.04
CA GLU A 146 0.94 4.22 2.49
C GLU A 146 -0.07 5.31 2.14
N PHE A 147 -1.29 4.94 1.73
CA PHE A 147 -2.36 5.92 1.51
C PHE A 147 -2.79 6.61 2.81
N ALA A 148 -2.88 5.86 3.92
CA ALA A 148 -3.18 6.44 5.22
C ALA A 148 -2.01 7.31 5.71
N LEU A 149 -0.78 6.81 5.57
CA LEU A 149 0.44 7.53 5.95
C LEU A 149 0.56 8.86 5.20
N ALA A 150 0.23 8.91 3.89
CA ALA A 150 0.22 10.14 3.09
C ALA A 150 -0.76 11.20 3.61
N ASN A 151 -1.80 10.79 4.33
CA ASN A 151 -2.73 11.69 5.00
C ASN A 151 -2.31 12.06 6.44
N MET A 152 -1.36 11.32 7.03
CA MET A 152 -0.91 11.51 8.42
C MET A 152 0.44 12.23 8.54
N MET A 153 1.27 12.21 7.49
CA MET A 153 2.59 12.87 7.46
C MET A 153 3.02 13.18 6.01
N PRO A 154 3.91 14.17 5.80
CA PRO A 154 4.39 14.51 4.45
C PRO A 154 5.52 13.59 3.94
N TYR A 155 6.05 12.70 4.77
CA TYR A 155 7.26 11.91 4.52
C TYR A 155 6.92 10.53 3.95
N THR A 156 6.16 10.49 2.83
CA THR A 156 5.69 9.26 2.20
C THR A 156 5.92 9.24 0.71
N TYR A 157 6.16 8.05 0.18
CA TYR A 157 6.30 7.87 -1.26
C TYR A 157 5.00 8.20 -2.01
N TYR A 158 3.81 7.93 -1.44
CA TYR A 158 2.53 8.12 -2.13
C TYR A 158 2.13 9.57 -2.37
N ASN A 159 2.94 10.54 -1.94
CA ASN A 159 2.79 11.92 -2.40
C ASN A 159 2.91 12.05 -3.93
N PHE A 160 3.59 11.10 -4.61
CA PHE A 160 3.68 11.10 -6.07
C PHE A 160 2.31 10.92 -6.77
N TRP A 161 1.31 10.33 -6.11
CA TRP A 161 -0.03 10.27 -6.68
C TRP A 161 -0.65 11.65 -6.90
N PHE A 162 -0.26 12.61 -6.09
CA PHE A 162 -0.72 14.00 -6.17
C PHE A 162 0.20 14.87 -7.01
N LEU A 163 1.50 14.60 -6.92
CA LEU A 163 2.60 15.38 -7.51
C LEU A 163 3.56 14.45 -8.28
N PRO A 164 3.11 13.90 -9.42
CA PRO A 164 3.84 12.85 -10.12
C PRO A 164 5.17 13.31 -10.76
N LYS A 165 5.38 14.59 -11.03
CA LYS A 165 6.68 15.12 -11.50
C LYS A 165 7.80 14.88 -10.49
N TYR A 166 7.49 14.76 -9.22
CA TYR A 166 8.43 14.55 -8.12
C TYR A 166 8.59 13.09 -7.71
N GLN A 167 8.11 12.14 -8.52
CA GLN A 167 8.09 10.73 -8.17
C GLN A 167 9.46 10.17 -7.83
N GLN A 168 10.52 10.56 -8.57
CA GLN A 168 11.90 10.11 -8.29
C GLN A 168 12.43 10.68 -6.97
N GLU A 169 12.17 11.96 -6.69
CA GLU A 169 12.52 12.60 -5.40
C GLU A 169 11.88 11.84 -4.23
N TYR A 170 10.57 11.56 -4.33
CA TYR A 170 9.87 10.79 -3.30
C TYR A 170 10.35 9.34 -3.22
N ALA A 171 10.77 8.74 -4.34
CA ALA A 171 11.31 7.39 -4.34
C ALA A 171 12.65 7.32 -3.59
N ASP A 172 13.59 8.17 -3.93
CA ASP A 172 14.91 8.15 -3.30
C ASP A 172 14.80 8.45 -1.80
N LYS A 173 14.00 9.44 -1.41
CA LYS A 173 13.92 9.87 -0.01
C LYS A 173 12.97 9.03 0.84
N TYR A 174 11.77 8.70 0.34
CA TYR A 174 10.72 8.12 1.17
C TYR A 174 10.30 6.68 0.80
N LEU A 175 10.70 6.17 -0.37
CA LEU A 175 10.56 4.76 -0.70
C LEU A 175 11.76 3.94 -0.21
N LEU A 176 12.96 4.46 -0.48
CA LEU A 176 14.23 3.77 -0.20
C LEU A 176 14.89 4.23 1.12
N PHE A 177 14.35 5.28 1.73
CA PHE A 177 14.93 5.93 2.91
C PHE A 177 16.40 6.32 2.74
N ASN A 178 16.81 6.63 1.51
CA ASN A 178 18.07 7.30 1.26
C ASN A 178 17.92 8.78 1.71
N ASP A 179 18.88 9.32 2.39
CA ASP A 179 18.91 10.72 2.82
C ASP A 179 17.66 11.18 3.64
N ILE A 180 16.93 10.25 4.27
CA ILE A 180 15.93 10.60 5.27
C ILE A 180 16.63 11.08 6.54
N SER A 181 16.19 12.22 7.11
CA SER A 181 16.74 12.68 8.37
C SER A 181 16.25 11.87 9.57
N ASP A 182 17.02 11.88 10.67
CA ASP A 182 16.60 11.19 11.91
C ASP A 182 15.24 11.70 12.42
N GLU A 183 14.96 12.99 12.24
CA GLU A 183 13.67 13.60 12.61
C GLU A 183 12.51 13.06 11.76
N GLU A 184 12.70 12.98 10.43
CA GLU A 184 11.70 12.43 9.51
C GLU A 184 11.48 10.95 9.77
N LEU A 185 12.56 10.19 10.02
CA LEU A 185 12.48 8.76 10.36
C LEU A 185 11.71 8.56 11.68
N LYS A 186 12.00 9.37 12.70
CA LYS A 186 11.29 9.32 13.98
C LYS A 186 9.80 9.62 13.81
N VAL A 187 9.44 10.59 12.97
CA VAL A 187 8.03 10.86 12.66
C VAL A 187 7.37 9.66 11.96
N PHE A 188 8.09 9.02 11.02
CA PHE A 188 7.58 7.80 10.38
C PHE A 188 7.33 6.69 11.40
N GLU A 189 8.28 6.39 12.27
CA GLU A 189 8.16 5.35 13.31
C GLU A 189 6.96 5.60 14.22
N ASP A 190 6.80 6.83 14.71
CA ASP A 190 5.72 7.20 15.64
C ASP A 190 4.34 7.12 14.95
N ILE A 191 4.24 7.64 13.73
CA ILE A 191 2.99 7.65 12.96
C ILE A 191 2.62 6.25 12.49
N PHE A 192 3.57 5.45 12.03
CA PHE A 192 3.32 4.07 11.61
C PHE A 192 2.88 3.20 12.79
N THR A 193 3.57 3.29 13.92
CA THR A 193 3.15 2.59 15.15
C THR A 193 1.74 3.00 15.60
N LYS A 194 1.42 4.28 15.52
CA LYS A 194 0.07 4.78 15.81
C LYS A 194 -0.97 4.22 14.86
N LEU A 195 -0.67 4.17 13.56
CA LEU A 195 -1.55 3.60 12.55
C LEU A 195 -1.82 2.13 12.82
N ILE A 196 -0.78 1.34 13.12
CA ILE A 196 -0.91 -0.07 13.52
C ILE A 196 -1.87 -0.22 14.70
N LYS A 197 -1.65 0.51 15.79
CA LYS A 197 -2.50 0.44 17.00
C LYS A 197 -3.97 0.77 16.71
N ILE A 198 -4.23 1.78 15.89
CA ILE A 198 -5.59 2.16 15.50
C ILE A 198 -6.22 1.09 14.60
N SER A 199 -5.45 0.50 13.67
CA SER A 199 -5.92 -0.56 12.78
C SER A 199 -6.30 -1.82 13.55
N LEU A 200 -5.48 -2.26 14.50
CA LEU A 200 -5.78 -3.39 15.40
C LEU A 200 -7.02 -3.10 16.25
N TRP A 201 -7.12 -1.91 16.83
CA TRP A 201 -8.33 -1.51 17.57
C TRP A 201 -9.60 -1.54 16.72
N ASN A 202 -9.49 -1.13 15.44
CA ASN A 202 -10.62 -1.09 14.52
C ASN A 202 -11.08 -2.48 14.05
N THR A 203 -10.14 -3.38 13.78
CA THR A 203 -10.40 -4.71 13.22
C THR A 203 -10.58 -5.78 14.30
N GLY A 204 -10.07 -5.54 15.51
CA GLY A 204 -10.09 -6.51 16.62
C GLY A 204 -9.01 -7.57 16.54
N GLY A 205 -8.08 -7.47 15.57
CA GLY A 205 -6.92 -8.38 15.48
C GLY A 205 -5.87 -8.11 16.55
N THR A 206 -5.02 -9.09 16.83
CA THR A 206 -3.94 -9.01 17.83
C THR A 206 -2.55 -8.84 17.18
N GLN A 207 -2.39 -9.23 15.92
CA GLN A 207 -1.17 -9.04 15.13
C GLN A 207 -1.46 -8.24 13.86
N PHE A 208 -0.62 -7.27 13.53
CA PHE A 208 -0.83 -6.44 12.34
C PHE A 208 -0.33 -7.14 11.09
N LEU A 209 -1.19 -7.23 10.08
CA LEU A 209 -0.86 -7.68 8.74
C LEU A 209 -0.68 -6.47 7.83
N SER A 210 0.54 -6.22 7.44
CA SER A 210 0.93 -5.15 6.52
C SER A 210 1.01 -5.66 5.09
N LYS A 211 0.45 -4.92 4.14
CA LYS A 211 0.72 -5.10 2.73
C LYS A 211 0.92 -3.73 2.09
N ASN A 212 2.15 -3.34 1.95
CA ASN A 212 2.53 -2.02 1.49
C ASN A 212 3.78 -2.13 0.60
N PRO A 213 3.68 -2.05 -0.74
CA PRO A 213 4.84 -2.16 -1.62
C PRO A 213 6.01 -1.25 -1.24
N PRO A 214 5.81 0.00 -0.76
CA PRO A 214 6.90 0.82 -0.24
C PRO A 214 7.72 0.20 0.89
N HIS A 215 7.16 -0.67 1.72
CA HIS A 215 7.89 -1.34 2.78
C HIS A 215 9.00 -2.27 2.27
N THR A 216 8.93 -2.69 1.01
CA THR A 216 9.99 -3.45 0.35
C THR A 216 11.33 -2.67 0.32
N GLY A 217 11.29 -1.36 0.25
CA GLY A 217 12.50 -0.50 0.31
C GLY A 217 12.90 -0.06 1.72
N ARG A 218 12.20 -0.53 2.77
CA ARG A 218 12.38 -0.07 4.16
C ARG A 218 12.68 -1.23 5.11
N VAL A 219 13.06 -2.38 4.60
CA VAL A 219 13.23 -3.63 5.38
C VAL A 219 14.13 -3.44 6.58
N LYS A 220 15.28 -2.78 6.40
CA LYS A 220 16.24 -2.52 7.47
C LYS A 220 15.64 -1.74 8.64
N GLU A 221 14.85 -0.71 8.35
CA GLU A 221 14.19 0.12 9.34
C GLU A 221 13.03 -0.62 10.02
N LEU A 222 12.28 -1.41 9.26
CA LEU A 222 11.21 -2.24 9.81
C LEU A 222 11.73 -3.31 10.77
N VAL A 223 12.88 -3.93 10.48
CA VAL A 223 13.54 -4.88 11.38
C VAL A 223 13.99 -4.18 12.67
N LYS A 224 14.48 -2.93 12.60
CA LYS A 224 14.82 -2.15 13.81
C LYS A 224 13.60 -1.83 14.67
N MET A 225 12.47 -1.47 14.03
CA MET A 225 11.23 -1.18 14.74
C MET A 225 10.59 -2.46 15.34
N PHE A 226 10.69 -3.58 14.63
CA PHE A 226 9.98 -4.83 14.93
C PHE A 226 10.94 -6.03 14.74
N PRO A 227 11.79 -6.32 15.73
CA PRO A 227 12.86 -7.34 15.58
C PRO A 227 12.35 -8.77 15.36
N ASN A 228 11.12 -9.08 15.77
CA ASN A 228 10.50 -10.39 15.59
C ASN A 228 9.49 -10.43 14.43
N ALA A 229 9.39 -9.37 13.64
CA ALA A 229 8.48 -9.32 12.50
C ALA A 229 8.75 -10.46 11.50
N LYS A 230 7.68 -10.88 10.82
CA LYS A 230 7.75 -11.88 9.75
C LYS A 230 7.60 -11.18 8.40
N PHE A 231 8.35 -11.66 7.42
CA PHE A 231 8.40 -11.06 6.09
C PHE A 231 8.08 -12.12 5.03
N ILE A 232 7.15 -11.80 4.16
CA ILE A 232 6.79 -12.60 3.00
C ILE A 232 7.07 -11.74 1.77
N TYR A 233 8.11 -12.08 1.00
CA TYR A 233 8.42 -11.36 -0.23
C TYR A 233 7.80 -12.07 -1.43
N LEU A 234 6.89 -11.38 -2.11
CA LEU A 234 6.17 -11.91 -3.26
C LEU A 234 6.76 -11.32 -4.56
N MET A 235 7.36 -12.20 -5.36
CA MET A 235 7.84 -11.88 -6.70
C MET A 235 6.89 -12.42 -7.77
N ARG A 236 6.95 -11.84 -8.95
CA ARG A 236 6.13 -12.22 -10.11
C ARG A 236 6.90 -11.97 -11.40
N ASN A 237 6.51 -12.67 -12.47
CA ASN A 237 7.10 -12.49 -13.81
C ASN A 237 7.24 -10.98 -14.15
N PRO A 238 8.48 -10.48 -14.38
CA PRO A 238 8.78 -9.07 -14.61
C PRO A 238 8.06 -8.46 -15.82
N TYR A 239 7.84 -9.21 -16.88
CA TYR A 239 7.07 -8.73 -18.05
C TYR A 239 5.63 -8.39 -17.65
N THR A 240 4.99 -9.28 -16.89
CA THR A 240 3.63 -9.04 -16.35
C THR A 240 3.61 -7.85 -15.40
N VAL A 241 4.61 -7.74 -14.51
CA VAL A 241 4.72 -6.63 -13.55
C VAL A 241 4.86 -5.31 -14.28
N PHE A 242 5.72 -5.22 -15.31
CA PHE A 242 5.91 -3.99 -16.08
C PHE A 242 4.62 -3.50 -16.72
N GLU A 243 3.97 -4.34 -17.55
CA GLU A 243 2.73 -3.98 -18.23
C GLU A 243 1.61 -3.61 -17.26
N SER A 244 1.47 -4.41 -16.21
CA SER A 244 0.43 -4.17 -15.21
C SER A 244 0.68 -2.90 -14.38
N THR A 245 1.95 -2.57 -14.07
CA THR A 245 2.31 -1.36 -13.33
C THR A 245 2.13 -0.12 -14.17
N ARG A 246 2.57 -0.14 -15.43
CA ARG A 246 2.36 0.95 -16.37
C ARG A 246 0.88 1.30 -16.50
N ASN A 247 0.04 0.31 -16.72
CA ASN A 247 -1.41 0.49 -16.80
C ASN A 247 -2.01 0.99 -15.46
N PHE A 248 -1.58 0.42 -14.35
CA PHE A 248 -2.06 0.79 -13.02
C PHE A 248 -1.71 2.25 -12.68
N PHE A 249 -0.46 2.67 -12.88
CA PHE A 249 -0.03 4.03 -12.57
C PHE A 249 -0.73 5.04 -13.47
N THR A 250 -0.80 4.79 -14.79
CA THR A 250 -1.50 5.66 -15.73
C THR A 250 -2.94 5.92 -15.29
N ASN A 251 -3.68 4.88 -14.89
CA ASN A 251 -5.08 5.02 -14.52
C ASN A 251 -5.29 5.58 -13.12
N THR A 252 -4.43 5.21 -12.15
CA THR A 252 -4.59 5.64 -10.75
C THR A 252 -4.17 7.10 -10.53
N ILE A 253 -3.17 7.59 -11.27
CA ILE A 253 -2.74 9.00 -11.19
C ILE A 253 -3.88 9.95 -11.61
N GLN A 254 -4.67 9.61 -12.63
CA GLN A 254 -5.65 10.53 -13.23
C GLN A 254 -6.63 11.18 -12.23
N PRO A 255 -7.30 10.44 -11.33
CA PRO A 255 -8.23 11.05 -10.37
C PRO A 255 -7.53 11.83 -9.26
N LEU A 256 -6.25 11.52 -8.96
CA LEU A 256 -5.55 12.01 -7.77
C LEU A 256 -4.65 13.22 -8.05
N LYS A 257 -4.08 13.32 -9.24
CA LYS A 257 -3.03 14.28 -9.58
C LYS A 257 -3.46 15.74 -9.50
N LEU A 258 -2.49 16.59 -9.20
CA LEU A 258 -2.56 18.05 -9.19
C LEU A 258 -1.66 18.70 -10.24
N GLU A 259 -0.92 17.89 -10.98
CA GLU A 259 -0.04 18.26 -12.09
C GLU A 259 0.02 17.14 -13.12
N ASP A 260 0.43 17.44 -14.35
CA ASP A 260 0.59 16.44 -15.40
C ASP A 260 2.02 15.86 -15.44
N ILE A 261 2.12 14.59 -15.80
CA ILE A 261 3.36 13.90 -16.14
C ILE A 261 3.19 13.27 -17.52
N SER A 262 4.25 13.31 -18.35
CA SER A 262 4.18 12.66 -19.66
C SER A 262 4.17 11.14 -19.54
N PRO A 263 3.53 10.42 -20.49
CA PRO A 263 3.55 8.96 -20.51
C PRO A 263 4.96 8.37 -20.52
N GLU A 264 5.88 9.01 -21.22
CA GLU A 264 7.29 8.60 -21.34
C GLU A 264 8.00 8.74 -19.99
N ALA A 265 7.82 9.86 -19.29
CA ALA A 265 8.41 10.08 -17.97
C ALA A 265 7.85 9.08 -16.95
N LEU A 266 6.53 8.80 -17.01
CA LEU A 266 5.91 7.80 -16.14
C LEU A 266 6.47 6.40 -16.41
N GLU A 267 6.66 6.01 -17.66
CA GLU A 267 7.24 4.72 -18.03
C GLU A 267 8.68 4.58 -17.54
N GLN A 268 9.50 5.62 -17.71
CA GLN A 268 10.88 5.64 -17.20
C GLN A 268 10.90 5.54 -15.67
N ASN A 269 9.96 6.19 -14.99
CA ASN A 269 9.82 6.05 -13.54
C ASN A 269 9.48 4.61 -13.14
N VAL A 270 8.57 3.93 -13.84
CA VAL A 270 8.25 2.52 -13.57
C VAL A 270 9.48 1.64 -13.69
N LEU A 271 10.27 1.81 -14.78
CA LEU A 271 11.50 1.03 -14.99
C LEU A 271 12.54 1.27 -13.90
N SER A 272 12.82 2.54 -13.61
CA SER A 272 13.84 2.93 -12.63
C SER A 272 13.47 2.54 -11.20
N ILE A 273 12.22 2.76 -10.80
CA ILE A 273 11.77 2.50 -9.43
C ILE A 273 11.74 1.01 -9.12
N TYR A 274 11.34 0.17 -10.09
CA TYR A 274 11.43 -1.28 -9.91
C TYR A 274 12.87 -1.72 -9.61
N ALA A 275 13.82 -1.28 -10.43
CA ALA A 275 15.23 -1.62 -10.25
C ALA A 275 15.78 -1.15 -8.90
N LYS A 276 15.51 0.12 -8.53
CA LYS A 276 15.92 0.68 -7.25
C LYS A 276 15.34 -0.12 -6.06
N LEU A 277 14.04 -0.41 -6.10
CA LEU A 277 13.34 -1.14 -5.06
C LEU A 277 13.86 -2.58 -4.90
N TYR A 278 14.09 -3.25 -6.03
CA TYR A 278 14.64 -4.59 -6.06
C TYR A 278 16.04 -4.64 -5.43
N HIS A 279 16.96 -3.78 -5.89
CA HIS A 279 18.32 -3.75 -5.36
C HIS A 279 18.37 -3.36 -3.89
N LYS A 280 17.49 -2.45 -3.45
CA LYS A 280 17.38 -2.09 -2.04
C LYS A 280 16.91 -3.28 -1.19
N TYR A 281 15.89 -4.02 -1.66
CA TYR A 281 15.43 -5.22 -0.98
C TYR A 281 16.53 -6.27 -0.89
N GLU A 282 17.23 -6.58 -1.99
CA GLU A 282 18.32 -7.54 -2.01
C GLU A 282 19.46 -7.17 -1.02
N ALA A 283 19.75 -5.88 -0.93
CA ALA A 283 20.74 -5.37 0.02
C ALA A 283 20.27 -5.46 1.48
N ASP A 284 18.98 -5.23 1.74
CA ASP A 284 18.46 -5.11 3.10
C ASP A 284 17.91 -6.43 3.67
N LYS A 285 17.56 -7.43 2.85
CA LYS A 285 17.01 -8.70 3.34
C LYS A 285 17.95 -9.46 4.30
N GLN A 286 19.26 -9.21 4.23
CA GLN A 286 20.25 -9.77 5.15
C GLN A 286 20.07 -9.34 6.61
N PHE A 287 19.35 -8.24 6.86
CA PHE A 287 19.03 -7.78 8.21
C PHE A 287 17.86 -8.52 8.85
N ILE A 288 17.08 -9.27 8.05
CA ILE A 288 15.97 -10.07 8.57
C ILE A 288 16.54 -11.28 9.31
N PRO A 289 16.13 -11.53 10.57
CA PRO A 289 16.58 -12.70 11.31
C PRO A 289 16.26 -14.01 10.59
N GLU A 290 17.14 -15.00 10.72
CA GLU A 290 16.92 -16.34 10.17
C GLU A 290 15.57 -16.92 10.60
N GLY A 291 14.83 -17.52 9.65
CA GLY A 291 13.49 -18.06 9.89
C GLY A 291 12.36 -17.02 9.90
N ASN A 292 12.67 -15.74 9.65
CA ASN A 292 11.65 -14.68 9.59
C ASN A 292 11.36 -14.17 8.16
N LEU A 293 12.00 -14.74 7.13
CA LEU A 293 11.74 -14.39 5.73
C LEU A 293 11.32 -15.63 4.93
N MET A 294 10.30 -15.47 4.11
CA MET A 294 9.93 -16.42 3.07
C MET A 294 9.75 -15.69 1.74
N GLU A 295 10.50 -16.11 0.71
CA GLU A 295 10.39 -15.60 -0.66
C GLU A 295 9.52 -16.54 -1.49
N VAL A 296 8.49 -16.00 -2.17
CA VAL A 296 7.43 -16.79 -2.84
C VAL A 296 7.23 -16.26 -4.25
N LYS A 297 7.18 -17.13 -5.26
CA LYS A 297 6.69 -16.77 -6.59
C LYS A 297 5.17 -16.68 -6.56
N PHE A 298 4.63 -15.61 -7.14
CA PHE A 298 3.19 -15.44 -7.23
C PHE A 298 2.52 -16.59 -7.98
N GLU A 299 3.18 -17.09 -9.00
CA GLU A 299 2.68 -18.19 -9.83
C GLU A 299 2.49 -19.47 -9.01
N ASP A 300 3.40 -19.78 -8.09
CA ASP A 300 3.29 -20.92 -7.17
C ASP A 300 2.17 -20.70 -6.14
N PHE A 301 2.10 -19.48 -5.57
CA PHE A 301 1.01 -19.11 -4.66
C PHE A 301 -0.37 -19.19 -5.33
N GLU A 302 -0.45 -18.78 -6.57
CA GLU A 302 -1.70 -18.79 -7.33
C GLU A 302 -2.12 -20.19 -7.76
N ALA A 303 -1.18 -21.08 -8.04
CA ALA A 303 -1.44 -22.47 -8.43
C ALA A 303 -2.15 -23.25 -7.31
N ASP A 304 -1.71 -23.08 -6.07
CA ASP A 304 -2.37 -23.64 -4.88
C ASP A 304 -2.22 -22.68 -3.69
N ALA A 305 -3.11 -21.68 -3.65
CA ALA A 305 -3.08 -20.65 -2.60
C ALA A 305 -3.33 -21.22 -1.20
N MET A 306 -4.08 -22.34 -1.08
CA MET A 306 -4.34 -22.96 0.22
C MET A 306 -3.09 -23.64 0.78
N ALA A 307 -2.48 -24.53 0.00
CA ALA A 307 -1.28 -25.24 0.41
C ALA A 307 -0.11 -24.29 0.65
N MET A 308 0.05 -23.27 -0.21
CA MET A 308 1.11 -22.27 -0.03
C MET A 308 0.87 -21.41 1.22
N THR A 309 -0.37 -21.02 1.53
CA THR A 309 -0.68 -20.31 2.78
C THR A 309 -0.30 -21.16 3.99
N GLU A 310 -0.71 -22.43 4.03
CA GLU A 310 -0.31 -23.34 5.10
C GLU A 310 1.21 -23.45 5.24
N HIS A 311 1.91 -23.58 4.12
CA HIS A 311 3.37 -23.64 4.08
C HIS A 311 4.01 -22.36 4.66
N ILE A 312 3.50 -21.18 4.31
CA ILE A 312 3.99 -19.90 4.85
C ILE A 312 3.78 -19.81 6.36
N TYR A 313 2.59 -20.19 6.87
CA TYR A 313 2.32 -20.20 8.31
C TYR A 313 3.30 -21.09 9.07
N LYS A 314 3.55 -22.30 8.55
CA LYS A 314 4.51 -23.25 9.16
C LYS A 314 5.95 -22.73 9.11
N SER A 315 6.39 -22.26 7.94
CA SER A 315 7.77 -21.79 7.73
C SER A 315 8.14 -20.58 8.58
N LEU A 316 7.20 -19.64 8.75
CA LEU A 316 7.38 -18.44 9.53
C LEU A 316 6.93 -18.59 10.99
N SER A 317 6.45 -19.76 11.39
CA SER A 317 5.91 -20.03 12.73
C SER A 317 4.77 -19.06 13.11
N ILE A 318 3.89 -18.73 12.14
CA ILE A 318 2.69 -17.96 12.39
C ILE A 318 1.64 -18.91 13.00
N PRO A 319 1.06 -18.59 14.18
CA PRO A 319 0.10 -19.49 14.82
C PRO A 319 -1.30 -19.40 14.18
N GLY A 320 -2.13 -20.43 14.40
CA GLY A 320 -3.58 -20.35 14.20
C GLY A 320 -4.09 -20.75 12.80
N PHE A 321 -3.26 -21.32 11.92
CA PHE A 321 -3.67 -21.73 10.57
C PHE A 321 -4.92 -22.60 10.57
N GLU A 322 -4.99 -23.63 11.43
CA GLU A 322 -6.11 -24.58 11.47
C GLU A 322 -7.45 -23.88 11.76
N ALA A 323 -7.44 -22.84 12.61
CA ALA A 323 -8.62 -22.05 12.92
C ALA A 323 -9.02 -21.13 11.75
N ALA A 324 -8.05 -20.61 11.00
CA ALA A 324 -8.24 -19.73 9.86
C ALA A 324 -8.60 -20.48 8.56
N ALA A 325 -8.16 -21.72 8.42
CA ALA A 325 -8.25 -22.51 7.19
C ALA A 325 -9.66 -22.57 6.58
N PRO A 326 -10.78 -22.72 7.32
CA PRO A 326 -12.13 -22.72 6.74
C PRO A 326 -12.47 -21.39 6.05
N ALA A 327 -12.13 -20.24 6.68
CA ALA A 327 -12.42 -18.92 6.13
C ALA A 327 -11.55 -18.64 4.89
N ILE A 328 -10.26 -19.01 4.96
CA ILE A 328 -9.31 -18.93 3.84
C ILE A 328 -9.83 -19.76 2.65
N SER A 329 -10.20 -21.02 2.89
CA SER A 329 -10.73 -21.92 1.85
C SER A 329 -12.00 -21.36 1.20
N GLN A 330 -12.92 -20.80 1.98
CA GLN A 330 -14.13 -20.16 1.49
C GLN A 330 -13.79 -18.95 0.59
N TYR A 331 -12.85 -18.09 1.01
CA TYR A 331 -12.44 -16.94 0.23
C TYR A 331 -11.83 -17.36 -1.12
N ILE A 332 -10.87 -18.30 -1.10
CA ILE A 332 -10.20 -18.80 -2.31
C ILE A 332 -11.23 -19.45 -3.24
N GLY A 333 -12.15 -20.27 -2.71
CA GLY A 333 -13.22 -20.91 -3.48
C GLY A 333 -14.15 -19.91 -4.18
N GLY A 334 -14.46 -18.80 -3.50
CA GLY A 334 -15.29 -17.71 -4.06
C GLY A 334 -14.60 -16.92 -5.18
N LYS A 335 -13.28 -17.03 -5.32
CA LYS A 335 -12.50 -16.36 -6.39
C LYS A 335 -12.26 -17.26 -7.62
N LYS A 336 -12.73 -18.51 -7.61
CA LYS A 336 -12.73 -19.36 -8.81
C LYS A 336 -13.55 -18.69 -9.92
N GLY A 337 -12.89 -18.31 -11.02
CA GLY A 337 -13.52 -17.57 -12.13
C GLY A 337 -13.18 -16.09 -12.22
N TYR A 338 -12.36 -15.57 -11.32
CA TYR A 338 -11.79 -14.22 -11.46
C TYR A 338 -11.00 -14.13 -12.77
N LYS A 339 -11.42 -13.21 -13.66
CA LYS A 339 -10.74 -12.98 -14.94
C LYS A 339 -9.58 -12.01 -14.74
N LYS A 340 -8.37 -12.54 -14.80
CA LYS A 340 -7.14 -11.72 -14.82
C LYS A 340 -6.99 -11.00 -16.15
N ASN A 341 -6.32 -9.87 -16.12
CA ASN A 341 -5.81 -9.26 -17.33
C ASN A 341 -4.78 -10.21 -17.98
N LYS A 342 -4.97 -10.55 -19.23
CA LYS A 342 -3.99 -11.28 -20.02
C LYS A 342 -3.18 -10.26 -20.81
N TYR A 343 -1.88 -10.23 -20.60
CA TYR A 343 -0.97 -9.36 -21.33
C TYR A 343 -0.36 -10.13 -22.49
N LYS A 344 -0.30 -9.48 -23.66
CA LYS A 344 0.56 -9.89 -24.77
C LYS A 344 1.71 -8.90 -24.76
N TYR A 345 2.90 -9.43 -24.68
CA TYR A 345 4.11 -8.60 -24.70
C TYR A 345 4.51 -8.33 -26.15
N ASP A 346 4.60 -7.07 -26.53
CA ASP A 346 5.19 -6.68 -27.80
C ASP A 346 6.73 -6.65 -27.70
N ASP A 347 7.40 -6.62 -28.84
CA ASP A 347 8.87 -6.61 -28.88
C ASP A 347 9.49 -5.43 -28.14
N ARG A 348 8.76 -4.30 -28.03
CA ARG A 348 9.21 -3.14 -27.28
C ARG A 348 9.20 -3.40 -25.78
N THR A 349 8.11 -3.96 -25.27
CA THR A 349 7.98 -4.36 -23.85
C THR A 349 9.07 -5.37 -23.48
N VAL A 350 9.28 -6.37 -24.32
CA VAL A 350 10.32 -7.40 -24.10
C VAL A 350 11.69 -6.74 -23.95
N ARG A 351 12.09 -5.92 -24.93
CA ARG A 351 13.39 -5.21 -24.88
C ARG A 351 13.52 -4.34 -23.64
N LEU A 352 12.50 -3.54 -23.30
CA LEU A 352 12.55 -2.66 -22.12
C LEU A 352 12.77 -3.45 -20.83
N VAL A 353 12.10 -4.58 -20.67
CA VAL A 353 12.25 -5.43 -19.46
C VAL A 353 13.61 -6.10 -19.44
N GLU A 354 14.09 -6.65 -20.57
CA GLU A 354 15.41 -7.30 -20.66
C GLU A 354 16.56 -6.32 -20.43
N GLU A 355 16.48 -5.11 -20.98
CA GLU A 355 17.50 -4.09 -20.82
C GLU A 355 17.56 -3.52 -19.39
N ASN A 356 16.42 -3.39 -18.72
CA ASN A 356 16.34 -2.72 -17.43
C ASN A 356 16.20 -3.68 -16.22
N TRP A 357 15.65 -4.88 -16.39
CA TRP A 357 15.31 -5.80 -15.30
C TRP A 357 15.87 -7.22 -15.48
N LYS A 358 16.89 -7.37 -16.32
CA LYS A 358 17.56 -8.67 -16.56
C LYS A 358 17.98 -9.36 -15.26
N PHE A 359 18.44 -8.62 -14.26
CA PHE A 359 18.81 -9.12 -12.95
C PHE A 359 17.67 -9.90 -12.25
N ALA A 360 16.42 -9.43 -12.39
CA ALA A 360 15.27 -10.09 -11.81
C ALA A 360 14.84 -11.32 -12.62
N LEU A 361 14.97 -11.27 -13.94
CA LEU A 361 14.73 -12.43 -14.80
C LEU A 361 15.70 -13.56 -14.48
N ASP A 362 17.00 -13.25 -14.41
CA ASP A 362 18.06 -14.22 -14.15
C ASP A 362 17.95 -14.84 -12.74
N GLN A 363 17.75 -14.00 -11.71
CA GLN A 363 17.69 -14.47 -10.32
C GLN A 363 16.50 -15.40 -10.06
N TRP A 364 15.34 -15.08 -10.62
CA TRP A 364 14.12 -15.83 -10.36
C TRP A 364 13.77 -16.84 -11.46
N GLY A 365 14.60 -16.95 -12.52
CA GLY A 365 14.40 -17.90 -13.61
C GLY A 365 13.13 -17.64 -14.42
N TYR A 366 12.79 -16.36 -14.66
CA TYR A 366 11.67 -16.01 -15.53
C TYR A 366 12.11 -15.86 -16.99
N SER A 367 11.27 -16.33 -17.89
CA SER A 367 11.37 -16.16 -19.34
C SER A 367 10.01 -15.72 -19.89
N ILE A 368 10.00 -15.37 -21.19
CA ILE A 368 8.77 -15.03 -21.90
C ILE A 368 7.82 -16.23 -21.97
#